data_bddc1a2400cab14c005b268f036f49e9
#
_entry.id   bddc1a2400cab14c005b268f036f49e9
#
_cell.length_a   1.000
_cell.length_b   1.000
_cell.length_c   1.000
_cell.angle_alpha   90.00
_cell.angle_beta   90.00
_cell.angle_gamma   90.00
#
_symmetry.space_group_name_H-M   'P 1'
#
loop_
_entity.id
_entity.type
_entity.pdbx_description
1 polymer ?
#
loop_
_entity_poly.entity_id
_entity_poly.type
_entity_poly.pdbx_seq_one_letter_code
_entity_poly.pdbx_strand_id
1 'polypeptide(L)'
;DSFKNAIAVDMAVGASTNTVLHLPAIAKEAGISISLEIFDKISRSVPNICKISPASKQHIQDLDAAGGISAVMKELASNNLLNTDLLTVSGKKIKEIVENARILNRNVIRSADSPYSPEGGIAILKGTLAPDGAVVKQSAVSEKMMKFSGKAMVFNSEEDAMNAVMKGKIKEGVVIIRYEGPRGGPGMREMLSITSVISGKGLDEKVALLTDGRFSGGTRGPCIGHISPEAASGGPIGLVENGDIIEIDIKNRRLDIKVSNEELKKRKEKQKIQVKKLEGVLLRYAKNVKSANTGAILD
;
A
#
# COMPACT_ATOMS: atom_id res chain seq x y z
N ASP A 1 19.35 6.81 7.62
CA ASP A 1 18.78 6.29 8.89
C ASP A 1 17.48 7.00 9.26
N SER A 2 17.33 8.33 9.09
CA SER A 2 16.08 9.05 9.42
C SER A 2 14.87 8.46 8.68
N PHE A 3 15.00 8.12 7.39
CA PHE A 3 13.95 7.45 6.64
C PHE A 3 13.64 6.04 7.17
N LYS A 4 14.65 5.29 7.66
CA LYS A 4 14.40 3.99 8.29
C LYS A 4 13.57 4.14 9.55
N ASN A 5 13.85 5.16 10.38
CA ASN A 5 13.03 5.47 11.54
C ASN A 5 11.60 5.85 11.15
N ALA A 6 11.42 6.67 10.12
CA ALA A 6 10.09 7.03 9.62
C ALA A 6 9.31 5.79 9.17
N ILE A 7 9.95 4.89 8.40
CA ILE A 7 9.35 3.63 7.97
C ILE A 7 9.03 2.73 9.18
N ALA A 8 9.91 2.66 10.19
CA ALA A 8 9.65 1.85 11.39
C ALA A 8 8.41 2.35 12.15
N VAL A 9 8.26 3.66 12.32
CA VAL A 9 7.06 4.25 12.94
C VAL A 9 5.81 3.97 12.11
N ASP A 10 5.89 4.12 10.78
CA ASP A 10 4.82 3.81 9.85
C ASP A 10 4.34 2.35 9.97
N MET A 11 5.27 1.41 10.02
CA MET A 11 4.99 -0.02 10.21
C MET A 11 4.35 -0.31 11.57
N ALA A 12 4.84 0.33 12.63
CA ALA A 12 4.35 0.13 13.99
C ALA A 12 2.92 0.66 14.18
N VAL A 13 2.58 1.78 13.56
CA VAL A 13 1.24 2.37 13.60
C VAL A 13 0.28 1.68 12.62
N GLY A 14 0.79 1.05 11.57
CA GLY A 14 -0.01 0.55 10.46
C GLY A 14 -0.68 1.70 9.72
N ALA A 15 0.10 2.71 9.34
CA ALA A 15 -0.37 3.95 8.75
C ALA A 15 -0.88 3.79 7.30
N SER A 16 -0.54 4.70 6.41
CA SER A 16 -1.07 4.72 5.05
C SER A 16 -0.10 4.07 4.06
N THR A 17 -0.61 3.30 3.10
CA THR A 17 0.16 2.81 1.96
C THR A 17 0.78 3.94 1.12
N ASN A 18 0.26 5.17 1.23
CA ASN A 18 0.83 6.35 0.56
C ASN A 18 2.26 6.67 1.01
N THR A 19 2.67 6.28 2.21
CA THR A 19 4.04 6.47 2.69
C THR A 19 5.05 5.73 1.81
N VAL A 20 4.67 4.57 1.27
CA VAL A 20 5.51 3.77 0.35
C VAL A 20 5.72 4.47 -1.00
N LEU A 21 4.89 5.46 -1.33
CA LEU A 21 5.07 6.34 -2.49
C LEU A 21 5.83 7.62 -2.12
N HIS A 22 5.40 8.28 -1.04
CA HIS A 22 5.88 9.62 -0.69
C HIS A 22 7.28 9.62 -0.08
N LEU A 23 7.63 8.64 0.77
CA LEU A 23 8.96 8.59 1.36
C LEU A 23 10.08 8.37 0.33
N PRO A 24 9.93 7.48 -0.68
CA PRO A 24 10.88 7.41 -1.78
C PRO A 24 11.01 8.72 -2.57
N ALA A 25 9.89 9.41 -2.83
CA ALA A 25 9.91 10.70 -3.52
C ALA A 25 10.67 11.77 -2.73
N ILE A 26 10.39 11.91 -1.43
CA ILE A 26 11.10 12.85 -0.54
C ILE A 26 12.59 12.49 -0.44
N ALA A 27 12.90 11.21 -0.33
CA ALA A 27 14.28 10.74 -0.26
C ALA A 27 15.06 11.09 -1.53
N LYS A 28 14.46 10.93 -2.70
CA LYS A 28 15.08 11.28 -3.98
C LYS A 28 15.43 12.77 -4.04
N GLU A 29 14.54 13.66 -3.61
CA GLU A 29 14.80 15.10 -3.53
C GLU A 29 15.96 15.43 -2.55
N ALA A 30 16.14 14.58 -1.52
CA ALA A 30 17.28 14.68 -0.61
C ALA A 30 18.56 13.97 -1.12
N GLY A 31 18.59 13.49 -2.35
CA GLY A 31 19.71 12.74 -2.93
C GLY A 31 19.87 11.32 -2.37
N ILE A 32 18.82 10.74 -1.78
CA ILE A 32 18.83 9.42 -1.14
C ILE A 32 17.93 8.48 -1.92
N SER A 33 18.41 7.26 -2.18
CA SER A 33 17.61 6.20 -2.80
C SER A 33 17.03 5.28 -1.73
N ILE A 34 15.72 5.06 -1.78
CA ILE A 34 15.00 4.10 -0.92
C ILE A 34 14.24 3.13 -1.82
N SER A 35 14.49 1.85 -1.65
CA SER A 35 13.80 0.79 -2.39
C SER A 35 12.67 0.16 -1.57
N LEU A 36 11.75 -0.54 -2.26
CA LEU A 36 10.67 -1.28 -1.59
C LEU A 36 11.19 -2.41 -0.68
N GLU A 37 12.39 -2.96 -0.95
CA GLU A 37 13.03 -3.96 -0.11
C GLU A 37 13.33 -3.44 1.32
N ILE A 38 13.62 -2.15 1.46
CA ILE A 38 13.83 -1.53 2.77
C ILE A 38 12.50 -1.52 3.55
N PHE A 39 11.39 -1.20 2.89
CA PHE A 39 10.05 -1.26 3.50
C PHE A 39 9.70 -2.68 3.92
N ASP A 40 9.91 -3.69 3.05
CA ASP A 40 9.63 -5.09 3.38
C ASP A 40 10.48 -5.58 4.55
N LYS A 41 11.78 -5.28 4.54
CA LYS A 41 12.70 -5.66 5.63
C LYS A 41 12.26 -5.07 6.97
N ILE A 42 11.94 -3.77 7.01
CA ILE A 42 11.50 -3.10 8.24
C ILE A 42 10.12 -3.63 8.66
N SER A 43 9.20 -3.85 7.73
CA SER A 43 7.89 -4.44 8.02
C SER A 43 7.98 -5.80 8.70
N ARG A 44 8.94 -6.64 8.29
CA ARG A 44 9.15 -7.98 8.91
C ARG A 44 9.78 -7.93 10.29
N SER A 45 10.45 -6.83 10.64
CA SER A 45 11.19 -6.71 11.90
C SER A 45 10.53 -5.81 12.95
N VAL A 46 9.64 -4.93 12.53
CA VAL A 46 8.94 -3.99 13.40
C VAL A 46 7.51 -4.45 13.63
N PRO A 47 7.11 -4.75 14.89
CA PRO A 47 5.75 -5.19 15.19
C PRO A 47 4.72 -4.06 14.98
N ASN A 48 3.50 -4.43 14.60
CA ASN A 48 2.38 -3.50 14.58
C ASN A 48 1.80 -3.36 16.00
N ILE A 49 2.10 -2.26 16.66
CA ILE A 49 1.73 -1.99 18.06
C ILE A 49 0.54 -1.05 18.22
N CYS A 50 0.07 -0.44 17.12
CA CYS A 50 -1.14 0.37 17.10
C CYS A 50 -2.10 -0.15 16.03
N LYS A 51 -3.40 -0.02 16.28
CA LYS A 51 -4.43 -0.40 15.32
C LYS A 51 -5.51 0.67 15.28
N ILE A 52 -5.46 1.50 14.24
CA ILE A 52 -6.31 2.68 14.10
C ILE A 52 -7.28 2.46 12.93
N SER A 53 -8.41 3.16 12.96
CA SER A 53 -9.40 3.15 11.88
C SER A 53 -8.71 3.28 10.50
N PRO A 54 -9.09 2.46 9.52
CA PRO A 54 -10.23 1.54 9.45
C PRO A 54 -9.97 0.15 10.05
N ALA A 55 -8.74 -0.15 10.49
CA ALA A 55 -8.35 -1.47 11.00
C ALA A 55 -8.96 -1.79 12.40
N SER A 56 -9.42 -0.78 13.13
CA SER A 56 -10.11 -0.89 14.41
C SER A 56 -11.13 0.23 14.61
N LYS A 57 -11.73 0.29 15.79
CA LYS A 57 -12.62 1.40 16.22
C LYS A 57 -11.87 2.59 16.81
N GLN A 58 -10.56 2.47 17.04
CA GLN A 58 -9.72 3.55 17.56
C GLN A 58 -9.40 4.55 16.42
N HIS A 59 -9.35 5.82 16.75
CA HIS A 59 -9.05 6.92 15.83
C HIS A 59 -7.73 7.59 16.18
N ILE A 60 -7.29 8.53 15.35
CA ILE A 60 -6.02 9.24 15.58
C ILE A 60 -6.04 10.04 16.88
N GLN A 61 -7.21 10.52 17.33
CA GLN A 61 -7.39 11.20 18.61
C GLN A 61 -7.11 10.27 19.80
N ASP A 62 -7.46 8.98 19.68
CA ASP A 62 -7.16 7.98 20.72
C ASP A 62 -5.66 7.74 20.81
N LEU A 63 -4.97 7.73 19.66
CA LEU A 63 -3.51 7.63 19.62
C LEU A 63 -2.85 8.86 20.27
N ASP A 64 -3.32 10.06 19.95
CA ASP A 64 -2.83 11.31 20.56
C ASP A 64 -3.01 11.28 22.08
N ALA A 65 -4.22 10.96 22.56
CA ALA A 65 -4.53 10.82 23.98
C ALA A 65 -3.70 9.72 24.68
N ALA A 66 -3.26 8.69 23.95
CA ALA A 66 -2.40 7.62 24.48
C ALA A 66 -0.91 8.02 24.58
N GLY A 67 -0.55 9.21 24.11
CA GLY A 67 0.81 9.77 24.12
C GLY A 67 1.40 10.07 22.75
N GLY A 68 0.62 9.85 21.69
CA GLY A 68 0.95 10.21 20.32
C GLY A 68 2.13 9.45 19.71
N ILE A 69 2.66 9.99 18.62
CA ILE A 69 3.79 9.39 17.90
C ILE A 69 5.06 9.32 18.76
N SER A 70 5.29 10.29 19.65
CA SER A 70 6.43 10.24 20.56
C SER A 70 6.38 9.03 21.50
N ALA A 71 5.19 8.62 21.94
CA ALA A 71 5.00 7.43 22.77
C ALA A 71 5.20 6.14 21.96
N VAL A 72 4.77 6.11 20.69
CA VAL A 72 5.10 5.00 19.77
C VAL A 72 6.60 4.89 19.58
N MET A 73 7.29 6.02 19.31
CA MET A 73 8.74 6.05 19.17
C MET A 73 9.46 5.59 20.45
N LYS A 74 8.93 5.93 21.63
CA LYS A 74 9.47 5.44 22.92
C LYS A 74 9.40 3.91 23.00
N GLU A 75 8.27 3.31 22.64
CA GLU A 75 8.13 1.85 22.64
C GLU A 75 9.12 1.20 21.69
N LEU A 76 9.25 1.73 20.47
CA LEU A 76 10.20 1.22 19.47
C LEU A 76 11.65 1.39 19.92
N ALA A 77 12.00 2.55 20.49
CA ALA A 77 13.35 2.83 21.01
C ALA A 77 13.74 1.88 22.14
N SER A 78 12.81 1.58 23.06
CA SER A 78 13.02 0.64 24.16
C SER A 78 13.31 -0.78 23.68
N ASN A 79 12.94 -1.10 22.45
CA ASN A 79 13.19 -2.40 21.80
C ASN A 79 14.29 -2.33 20.73
N ASN A 80 15.10 -1.29 20.69
CA ASN A 80 16.19 -1.09 19.73
C ASN A 80 15.73 -1.07 18.26
N LEU A 81 14.50 -0.64 18.00
CA LEU A 81 13.89 -0.59 16.65
C LEU A 81 14.03 0.80 16.01
N LEU A 82 14.65 1.77 16.71
CA LEU A 82 14.94 3.11 16.20
C LEU A 82 16.38 3.51 16.47
N ASN A 83 16.96 4.28 15.56
CA ASN A 83 18.20 5.01 15.82
C ASN A 83 17.87 6.30 16.56
N THR A 84 18.17 6.36 17.85
CA THR A 84 17.80 7.46 18.73
C THR A 84 18.79 8.62 18.73
N ASP A 85 19.98 8.47 18.12
CA ASP A 85 21.02 9.52 18.07
C ASP A 85 20.80 10.56 16.96
N LEU A 86 19.79 10.37 16.12
CA LEU A 86 19.49 11.25 15.01
C LEU A 86 18.85 12.57 15.46
N LEU A 87 19.25 13.66 14.82
CA LEU A 87 18.63 14.97 15.00
C LEU A 87 17.25 15.02 14.32
N THR A 88 16.34 15.77 14.93
CA THR A 88 15.04 16.12 14.39
C THR A 88 14.99 17.59 13.99
N VAL A 89 13.90 18.00 13.33
CA VAL A 89 13.66 19.40 12.93
C VAL A 89 13.58 20.37 14.12
N SER A 90 13.32 19.86 15.33
CA SER A 90 13.33 20.68 16.56
C SER A 90 14.73 20.97 17.08
N GLY A 91 15.78 20.45 16.44
CA GLY A 91 17.16 20.55 16.91
C GLY A 91 17.49 19.59 18.06
N LYS A 92 16.55 18.80 18.54
CA LYS A 92 16.74 17.77 19.57
C LYS A 92 17.02 16.42 18.92
N LYS A 93 17.78 15.58 19.61
CA LYS A 93 17.91 14.18 19.25
C LYS A 93 16.62 13.42 19.56
N ILE A 94 16.36 12.35 18.81
CA ILE A 94 15.20 11.45 19.06
C ILE A 94 15.24 10.93 20.51
N LYS A 95 16.44 10.62 21.05
CA LYS A 95 16.62 10.21 22.44
C LYS A 95 15.97 11.17 23.44
N GLU A 96 16.19 12.46 23.28
CA GLU A 96 15.62 13.49 24.17
C GLU A 96 14.08 13.53 24.08
N ILE A 97 13.53 13.27 22.89
CA ILE A 97 12.07 13.24 22.66
C ILE A 97 11.46 12.03 23.35
N VAL A 98 12.03 10.84 23.14
CA VAL A 98 11.46 9.58 23.67
C VAL A 98 11.64 9.45 25.19
N GLU A 99 12.70 10.02 25.78
CA GLU A 99 12.89 10.07 27.22
C GLU A 99 11.73 10.82 27.91
N ASN A 100 11.29 11.92 27.33
CA ASN A 100 10.19 12.74 27.85
C ASN A 100 8.78 12.21 27.47
N ALA A 101 8.69 11.31 26.53
CA ALA A 101 7.41 10.74 26.10
C ALA A 101 6.82 9.81 27.18
N ARG A 102 5.48 9.72 27.22
CA ARG A 102 4.75 8.81 28.12
C ARG A 102 3.73 8.01 27.34
N ILE A 103 3.68 6.71 27.60
CA ILE A 103 2.63 5.85 27.08
C ILE A 103 1.50 5.84 28.12
N LEU A 104 0.40 6.51 27.79
CA LEU A 104 -0.70 6.75 28.73
C LEU A 104 -1.80 5.68 28.62
N ASN A 105 -1.86 4.97 27.48
CA ASN A 105 -2.88 3.93 27.27
C ASN A 105 -2.29 2.74 26.48
N ARG A 106 -2.10 1.62 27.18
CA ARG A 106 -1.59 0.37 26.59
C ARG A 106 -2.62 -0.41 25.75
N ASN A 107 -3.89 -0.04 25.80
CA ASN A 107 -4.89 -0.59 24.89
C ASN A 107 -4.84 0.04 23.49
N VAL A 108 -4.18 1.21 23.35
CA VAL A 108 -3.99 1.92 22.08
C VAL A 108 -2.57 1.71 21.55
N ILE A 109 -1.56 1.92 22.41
CA ILE A 109 -0.14 1.68 22.09
C ILE A 109 0.31 0.45 22.87
N ARG A 110 0.29 -0.71 22.23
CA ARG A 110 0.69 -1.99 22.84
C ARG A 110 2.20 -2.07 23.06
N SER A 111 2.62 -2.97 23.94
CA SER A 111 4.02 -3.35 24.05
C SER A 111 4.46 -4.11 22.79
N ALA A 112 5.73 -3.95 22.42
CA ALA A 112 6.36 -4.73 21.36
C ALA A 112 6.40 -6.25 21.67
N ASP A 113 6.34 -6.63 22.95
CA ASP A 113 6.25 -8.04 23.37
C ASP A 113 4.82 -8.61 23.23
N SER A 114 3.80 -7.76 23.11
CA SER A 114 2.40 -8.17 22.93
C SER A 114 1.69 -7.33 21.88
N PRO A 115 2.19 -7.30 20.63
CA PRO A 115 1.68 -6.46 19.57
C PRO A 115 0.33 -6.94 19.03
N TYR A 116 -0.28 -6.16 18.15
CA TYR A 116 -1.41 -6.62 17.34
C TYR A 116 -0.98 -7.62 16.26
N SER A 117 0.24 -7.46 15.74
CA SER A 117 0.89 -8.37 14.79
C SER A 117 2.39 -8.34 15.03
N PRO A 118 3.10 -9.48 14.90
CA PRO A 118 4.56 -9.51 15.00
C PRO A 118 5.25 -8.77 13.85
N GLU A 119 4.55 -8.54 12.74
CA GLU A 119 5.03 -7.77 11.60
C GLU A 119 4.28 -6.45 11.48
N GLY A 120 4.87 -5.48 10.80
CA GLY A 120 4.34 -4.14 10.55
C GLY A 120 2.99 -4.12 9.84
N GLY A 121 2.28 -3.00 9.92
CA GLY A 121 0.94 -2.88 9.38
C GLY A 121 0.84 -2.79 7.86
N ILE A 122 1.98 -2.64 7.15
CA ILE A 122 2.06 -2.56 5.68
C ILE A 122 2.95 -3.68 5.15
N ALA A 123 2.56 -4.28 4.04
CA ALA A 123 3.31 -5.33 3.35
C ALA A 123 3.62 -4.95 1.89
N ILE A 124 4.82 -5.30 1.45
CA ILE A 124 5.22 -5.23 0.05
C ILE A 124 5.05 -6.61 -0.57
N LEU A 125 4.32 -6.69 -1.67
CA LEU A 125 4.08 -7.94 -2.40
C LEU A 125 4.87 -7.94 -3.71
N LYS A 126 5.40 -9.09 -4.10
CA LYS A 126 6.04 -9.31 -5.40
C LYS A 126 5.55 -10.61 -6.02
N GLY A 127 5.59 -10.68 -7.34
CA GLY A 127 5.21 -11.89 -8.07
C GLY A 127 5.02 -11.62 -9.56
N THR A 128 4.44 -12.58 -10.25
CA THR A 128 4.25 -12.49 -11.70
C THR A 128 3.30 -11.36 -12.10
N LEU A 129 2.38 -10.93 -11.21
CA LEU A 129 1.51 -9.78 -11.45
C LEU A 129 2.17 -8.44 -11.07
N ALA A 130 3.10 -8.45 -10.12
CA ALA A 130 3.78 -7.27 -9.61
C ALA A 130 5.29 -7.49 -9.48
N PRO A 131 6.02 -7.64 -10.61
CA PRO A 131 7.46 -7.95 -10.55
C PRO A 131 8.29 -6.86 -9.86
N ASP A 132 7.90 -5.59 -10.00
CA ASP A 132 8.59 -4.46 -9.35
C ASP A 132 7.97 -4.09 -7.99
N GLY A 133 6.88 -4.76 -7.61
CA GLY A 133 6.25 -4.64 -6.31
C GLY A 133 4.84 -4.06 -6.34
N ALA A 134 4.17 -4.26 -5.22
CA ALA A 134 2.85 -3.71 -4.87
C ALA A 134 2.77 -3.52 -3.36
N VAL A 135 1.79 -2.77 -2.87
CA VAL A 135 1.64 -2.47 -1.45
C VAL A 135 0.24 -2.80 -0.96
N VAL A 136 0.17 -3.32 0.26
CA VAL A 136 -1.10 -3.57 0.96
C VAL A 136 -1.01 -3.17 2.42
N LYS A 137 -2.09 -2.56 2.96
CA LYS A 137 -2.26 -2.34 4.40
C LYS A 137 -2.72 -3.64 5.05
N GLN A 138 -1.75 -4.53 5.39
CA GLN A 138 -2.07 -5.86 5.94
C GLN A 138 -2.79 -5.79 7.30
N SER A 139 -2.58 -4.73 8.08
CA SER A 139 -3.28 -4.53 9.36
C SER A 139 -4.80 -4.36 9.22
N ALA A 140 -5.29 -4.02 8.02
CA ALA A 140 -6.71 -3.86 7.71
C ALA A 140 -7.32 -5.08 6.97
N VAL A 141 -6.53 -6.13 6.75
CA VAL A 141 -6.96 -7.37 6.08
C VAL A 141 -7.34 -8.40 7.14
N SER A 142 -8.51 -9.04 6.98
CA SER A 142 -8.91 -10.13 7.87
C SER A 142 -8.02 -11.36 7.64
N GLU A 143 -7.83 -12.17 8.69
CA GLU A 143 -6.97 -13.38 8.62
C GLU A 143 -7.39 -14.31 7.48
N LYS A 144 -8.68 -14.42 7.23
CA LYS A 144 -9.28 -15.21 6.14
C LYS A 144 -8.82 -14.77 4.75
N MET A 145 -8.56 -13.46 4.59
CA MET A 145 -8.18 -12.86 3.31
C MET A 145 -6.67 -12.65 3.15
N MET A 146 -5.87 -13.03 4.16
CA MET A 146 -4.40 -12.97 4.07
C MET A 146 -3.85 -13.90 2.99
N LYS A 147 -4.58 -14.98 2.68
CA LYS A 147 -4.36 -15.84 1.52
C LYS A 147 -5.65 -16.00 0.76
N PHE A 148 -5.69 -15.54 -0.47
CA PHE A 148 -6.89 -15.51 -1.29
C PHE A 148 -6.57 -15.84 -2.75
N SER A 149 -7.48 -16.54 -3.39
CA SER A 149 -7.43 -16.79 -4.84
C SER A 149 -8.80 -16.57 -5.46
N GLY A 150 -8.85 -15.89 -6.57
CA GLY A 150 -10.13 -15.59 -7.22
C GLY A 150 -10.00 -15.24 -8.70
N LYS A 151 -11.14 -15.30 -9.39
CA LYS A 151 -11.23 -14.89 -10.80
C LYS A 151 -11.14 -13.37 -10.91
N ALA A 152 -10.35 -12.91 -11.86
CA ALA A 152 -10.22 -11.50 -12.19
C ALA A 152 -11.48 -10.95 -12.85
N MET A 153 -11.87 -9.77 -12.46
CA MET A 153 -12.84 -8.89 -13.11
C MET A 153 -12.12 -7.57 -13.40
N VAL A 154 -11.88 -7.29 -14.67
CA VAL A 154 -10.96 -6.23 -15.11
C VAL A 154 -11.71 -4.99 -15.55
N PHE A 155 -11.32 -3.84 -15.03
CA PHE A 155 -11.85 -2.52 -15.34
C PHE A 155 -10.72 -1.55 -15.67
N ASN A 156 -10.99 -0.62 -16.58
CA ASN A 156 -10.00 0.38 -16.99
C ASN A 156 -10.23 1.76 -16.34
N SER A 157 -11.16 1.83 -15.38
CA SER A 157 -11.43 3.02 -14.57
C SER A 157 -12.11 2.64 -13.25
N GLU A 158 -12.00 3.50 -12.23
CA GLU A 158 -12.74 3.34 -10.97
C GLU A 158 -14.26 3.39 -11.22
N GLU A 159 -14.71 4.28 -12.10
CA GLU A 159 -16.12 4.50 -12.41
C GLU A 159 -16.77 3.23 -12.95
N ASP A 160 -16.12 2.51 -13.87
CA ASP A 160 -16.64 1.27 -14.42
C ASP A 160 -16.74 0.16 -13.37
N ALA A 161 -15.71 0.03 -12.52
CA ALA A 161 -15.70 -0.91 -11.41
C ALA A 161 -16.82 -0.57 -10.40
N MET A 162 -16.95 0.69 -10.04
CA MET A 162 -17.99 1.20 -9.14
C MET A 162 -19.39 0.87 -9.67
N ASN A 163 -19.65 1.16 -10.95
CA ASN A 163 -20.93 0.85 -11.61
C ASN A 163 -21.23 -0.65 -11.57
N ALA A 164 -20.21 -1.51 -11.75
CA ALA A 164 -20.39 -2.96 -11.70
C ALA A 164 -20.75 -3.44 -10.28
N VAL A 165 -20.12 -2.88 -9.23
CA VAL A 165 -20.45 -3.18 -7.83
C VAL A 165 -21.85 -2.70 -7.49
N MET A 166 -22.22 -1.50 -7.90
CA MET A 166 -23.55 -0.94 -7.62
C MET A 166 -24.66 -1.76 -8.27
N LYS A 167 -24.45 -2.26 -9.50
CA LYS A 167 -25.38 -3.13 -10.22
C LYS A 167 -25.39 -4.58 -9.70
N GLY A 168 -24.63 -4.91 -8.63
CA GLY A 168 -24.60 -6.25 -8.04
C GLY A 168 -23.92 -7.32 -8.92
N LYS A 169 -23.12 -6.91 -9.91
CA LYS A 169 -22.39 -7.83 -10.79
C LYS A 169 -21.17 -8.46 -10.12
N ILE A 170 -20.68 -7.84 -9.05
CA ILE A 170 -19.52 -8.30 -8.28
C ILE A 170 -20.02 -8.85 -6.95
N LYS A 171 -19.78 -10.15 -6.71
CA LYS A 171 -20.16 -10.85 -5.48
C LYS A 171 -18.96 -11.44 -4.76
N GLU A 172 -17.96 -11.88 -5.49
CA GLU A 172 -16.70 -12.48 -5.01
C GLU A 172 -15.64 -12.41 -6.10
N GLY A 173 -14.36 -12.59 -5.76
CA GLY A 173 -13.24 -12.65 -6.69
C GLY A 173 -12.28 -11.47 -6.57
N VAL A 174 -11.58 -11.16 -7.65
CA VAL A 174 -10.54 -10.12 -7.68
C VAL A 174 -10.93 -9.04 -8.68
N VAL A 175 -11.22 -7.85 -8.18
CA VAL A 175 -11.49 -6.67 -9.01
C VAL A 175 -10.16 -5.99 -9.32
N ILE A 176 -9.85 -5.84 -10.60
CA ILE A 176 -8.64 -5.16 -11.08
C ILE A 176 -9.03 -3.85 -11.75
N ILE A 177 -8.49 -2.75 -11.24
CA ILE A 177 -8.66 -1.40 -11.81
C ILE A 177 -7.30 -0.95 -12.31
N ARG A 178 -7.16 -0.78 -13.61
CA ARG A 178 -5.90 -0.47 -14.26
C ARG A 178 -5.95 0.85 -15.03
N TYR A 179 -4.78 1.35 -15.43
CA TYR A 179 -4.59 2.68 -16.04
C TYR A 179 -4.87 3.84 -15.07
N GLU A 180 -4.69 3.60 -13.77
CA GLU A 180 -4.76 4.60 -12.70
C GLU A 180 -3.39 4.83 -12.03
N GLY A 181 -2.33 4.22 -12.58
CA GLY A 181 -0.94 4.43 -12.16
C GLY A 181 -0.39 5.80 -12.56
N PRO A 182 0.89 6.08 -12.24
CA PRO A 182 1.49 7.41 -12.43
C PRO A 182 1.35 7.95 -13.85
N ARG A 183 1.54 7.12 -14.85
CA ARG A 183 1.46 7.48 -16.28
C ARG A 183 0.05 7.35 -16.82
N GLY A 184 -0.64 6.25 -16.51
CA GLY A 184 -1.98 5.96 -17.00
C GLY A 184 -3.07 6.83 -16.38
N GLY A 185 -2.94 7.17 -15.10
CA GLY A 185 -3.79 8.08 -14.34
C GLY A 185 -2.96 9.18 -13.68
N PRO A 186 -2.51 10.20 -14.44
CA PRO A 186 -1.59 11.21 -13.94
C PRO A 186 -1.98 11.80 -12.59
N GLY A 187 -1.04 11.73 -11.62
CA GLY A 187 -1.25 12.11 -10.24
C GLY A 187 -1.73 10.97 -9.34
N MET A 188 -2.02 9.76 -9.88
CA MET A 188 -2.42 8.58 -9.10
C MET A 188 -3.52 8.93 -8.08
N ARG A 189 -4.72 9.26 -8.53
CA ARG A 189 -5.82 9.61 -7.63
C ARG A 189 -6.06 8.52 -6.56
N GLU A 190 -6.42 8.93 -5.37
CA GLU A 190 -6.85 8.02 -4.32
C GLU A 190 -8.28 7.53 -4.57
N MET A 191 -8.42 6.26 -4.86
CA MET A 191 -9.72 5.64 -5.07
C MET A 191 -10.36 5.31 -3.71
N LEU A 192 -11.37 6.09 -3.32
CA LEU A 192 -12.14 5.93 -2.10
C LEU A 192 -13.52 5.34 -2.36
N SER A 193 -14.15 5.73 -3.46
CA SER A 193 -15.56 5.39 -3.72
C SER A 193 -15.76 3.89 -3.84
N ILE A 194 -14.92 3.20 -4.62
CA ILE A 194 -15.01 1.76 -4.81
C ILE A 194 -14.76 0.99 -3.49
N THR A 195 -13.79 1.40 -2.69
CA THR A 195 -13.47 0.73 -1.43
C THR A 195 -14.58 0.90 -0.40
N SER A 196 -15.20 2.09 -0.35
CA SER A 196 -16.33 2.40 0.53
C SER A 196 -17.55 1.56 0.16
N VAL A 197 -17.86 1.38 -1.13
CA VAL A 197 -19.00 0.59 -1.57
C VAL A 197 -18.76 -0.91 -1.33
N ILE A 198 -17.57 -1.44 -1.57
CA ILE A 198 -17.22 -2.83 -1.27
C ILE A 198 -17.43 -3.10 0.22
N SER A 199 -16.89 -2.24 1.11
CA SER A 199 -17.05 -2.38 2.55
C SER A 199 -18.51 -2.20 2.99
N GLY A 200 -19.21 -1.20 2.46
CA GLY A 200 -20.62 -0.93 2.77
C GLY A 200 -21.58 -2.05 2.36
N LYS A 201 -21.20 -2.86 1.38
CA LYS A 201 -21.94 -4.06 0.95
C LYS A 201 -21.48 -5.34 1.67
N GLY A 202 -20.51 -5.26 2.61
CA GLY A 202 -19.97 -6.43 3.31
C GLY A 202 -19.22 -7.40 2.39
N LEU A 203 -18.57 -6.89 1.35
CA LEU A 203 -17.83 -7.69 0.36
C LEU A 203 -16.33 -7.74 0.65
N ASP A 204 -15.83 -7.05 1.66
CA ASP A 204 -14.41 -6.96 2.04
C ASP A 204 -13.78 -8.29 2.47
N GLU A 205 -14.58 -9.32 2.74
CA GLU A 205 -14.13 -10.71 2.97
C GLU A 205 -14.38 -11.68 1.81
N LYS A 206 -14.79 -11.16 0.65
CA LYS A 206 -15.07 -11.95 -0.56
C LYS A 206 -14.43 -11.38 -1.81
N VAL A 207 -14.09 -10.09 -1.80
CA VAL A 207 -13.55 -9.37 -2.94
C VAL A 207 -12.22 -8.76 -2.57
N ALA A 208 -11.19 -9.02 -3.38
CA ALA A 208 -9.94 -8.29 -3.35
C ALA A 208 -9.95 -7.18 -4.40
N LEU A 209 -9.39 -6.02 -4.07
CA LEU A 209 -9.21 -4.90 -4.99
C LEU A 209 -7.73 -4.74 -5.35
N LEU A 210 -7.42 -4.70 -6.62
CA LEU A 210 -6.07 -4.55 -7.15
C LEU A 210 -6.00 -3.37 -8.12
N THR A 211 -4.91 -2.58 -8.05
CA THR A 211 -4.73 -1.44 -8.96
C THR A 211 -3.26 -1.08 -9.15
N ASP A 212 -2.93 -0.55 -10.32
CA ASP A 212 -1.66 0.15 -10.56
C ASP A 212 -1.68 1.60 -10.04
N GLY A 213 -2.86 2.12 -9.67
CA GLY A 213 -3.04 3.36 -8.92
C GLY A 213 -2.93 3.16 -7.41
N ARG A 214 -3.73 3.88 -6.63
CA ARG A 214 -3.74 3.78 -5.17
C ARG A 214 -5.15 3.81 -4.59
N PHE A 215 -5.30 3.23 -3.40
CA PHE A 215 -6.53 3.30 -2.62
C PHE A 215 -6.37 4.26 -1.44
N SER A 216 -7.47 4.83 -0.99
CA SER A 216 -7.49 5.69 0.20
C SER A 216 -7.06 4.93 1.45
N GLY A 217 -6.42 5.65 2.39
CA GLY A 217 -6.03 5.11 3.70
C GLY A 217 -7.19 4.61 4.57
N GLY A 218 -8.44 5.02 4.28
CA GLY A 218 -9.66 4.54 4.93
C GLY A 218 -10.17 3.18 4.46
N THR A 219 -9.39 2.44 3.71
CA THR A 219 -9.77 1.18 3.05
C THR A 219 -9.66 -0.03 3.97
N ARG A 220 -10.65 -0.95 3.92
CA ARG A 220 -10.65 -2.28 4.55
C ARG A 220 -10.51 -3.38 3.50
N GLY A 221 -10.02 -4.54 3.95
CA GLY A 221 -9.86 -5.73 3.13
C GLY A 221 -8.58 -5.73 2.29
N PRO A 222 -8.40 -6.74 1.43
CA PRO A 222 -7.20 -6.89 0.60
C PRO A 222 -7.22 -5.91 -0.57
N CYS A 223 -6.90 -4.64 -0.29
CA CYS A 223 -6.76 -3.59 -1.29
C CYS A 223 -5.28 -3.37 -1.56
N ILE A 224 -4.83 -3.86 -2.72
CA ILE A 224 -3.43 -3.90 -3.15
C ILE A 224 -3.24 -2.84 -4.22
N GLY A 225 -2.46 -1.82 -3.91
CA GLY A 225 -2.15 -0.71 -4.80
C GLY A 225 -0.71 -0.68 -5.26
N HIS A 226 -0.39 0.34 -6.06
CA HIS A 226 0.94 0.63 -6.59
C HIS A 226 1.54 -0.56 -7.37
N ILE A 227 0.70 -1.41 -7.99
CA ILE A 227 1.17 -2.56 -8.77
C ILE A 227 2.09 -2.06 -9.88
N SER A 228 3.33 -2.51 -9.82
CA SER A 228 4.39 -2.06 -10.71
C SER A 228 5.04 -3.24 -11.44
N PRO A 229 5.34 -3.05 -12.76
CA PRO A 229 5.05 -1.91 -13.61
C PRO A 229 3.55 -1.72 -13.88
N GLU A 230 3.09 -0.47 -14.05
CA GLU A 230 1.70 -0.14 -14.36
C GLU A 230 1.27 -0.59 -15.77
N ALA A 231 -0.03 -0.69 -16.01
CA ALA A 231 -0.59 -1.11 -17.31
C ALA A 231 -0.19 -0.16 -18.45
N ALA A 232 -0.14 1.15 -18.21
CA ALA A 232 0.25 2.15 -19.19
C ALA A 232 1.75 2.09 -19.56
N SER A 233 2.56 1.41 -18.75
CA SER A 233 3.97 1.11 -19.02
C SER A 233 4.19 -0.33 -19.53
N GLY A 234 3.12 -1.05 -19.89
CA GLY A 234 3.18 -2.42 -20.40
C GLY A 234 3.44 -3.46 -19.32
N GLY A 235 3.11 -3.15 -18.06
CA GLY A 235 3.20 -4.08 -16.94
C GLY A 235 2.20 -5.24 -17.03
N PRO A 236 2.45 -6.34 -16.29
CA PRO A 236 1.61 -7.55 -16.34
C PRO A 236 0.15 -7.31 -16.00
N ILE A 237 -0.16 -6.34 -15.14
CA ILE A 237 -1.55 -5.96 -14.81
C ILE A 237 -2.34 -5.57 -16.07
N GLY A 238 -1.68 -5.01 -17.08
CA GLY A 238 -2.29 -4.66 -18.37
C GLY A 238 -2.65 -5.88 -19.22
N LEU A 239 -2.09 -7.06 -18.91
CA LEU A 239 -2.29 -8.30 -19.66
C LEU A 239 -3.39 -9.19 -19.05
N VAL A 240 -3.89 -8.85 -17.87
CA VAL A 240 -4.94 -9.65 -17.20
C VAL A 240 -6.23 -9.55 -17.99
N GLU A 241 -6.88 -10.70 -18.17
CA GLU A 241 -8.20 -10.84 -18.80
C GLU A 241 -9.25 -11.29 -17.77
N ASN A 242 -10.53 -11.00 -18.07
CA ASN A 242 -11.63 -11.46 -17.21
C ASN A 242 -11.61 -12.99 -17.10
N GLY A 243 -11.66 -13.49 -15.86
CA GLY A 243 -11.65 -14.91 -15.56
C GLY A 243 -10.28 -15.50 -15.26
N ASP A 244 -9.17 -14.78 -15.49
CA ASP A 244 -7.84 -15.21 -15.04
C ASP A 244 -7.83 -15.41 -13.53
N ILE A 245 -7.08 -16.40 -13.06
CA ILE A 245 -6.93 -16.64 -11.62
C ILE A 245 -5.79 -15.79 -11.08
N ILE A 246 -6.09 -15.01 -10.06
CA ILE A 246 -5.11 -14.22 -9.30
C ILE A 246 -4.93 -14.88 -7.95
N GLU A 247 -3.67 -15.09 -7.55
CA GLU A 247 -3.29 -15.56 -6.22
C GLU A 247 -2.65 -14.43 -5.41
N ILE A 248 -3.18 -14.24 -4.21
CA ILE A 248 -2.72 -13.28 -3.22
C ILE A 248 -2.28 -14.08 -2.00
N ASP A 249 -1.02 -13.95 -1.59
CA ASP A 249 -0.49 -14.52 -0.34
C ASP A 249 0.30 -13.43 0.38
N ILE A 250 -0.40 -12.68 1.24
CA ILE A 250 0.18 -11.53 1.93
C ILE A 250 1.25 -11.97 2.91
N LYS A 251 1.05 -13.10 3.60
CA LYS A 251 2.03 -13.66 4.55
C LYS A 251 3.36 -13.99 3.88
N ASN A 252 3.29 -14.57 2.68
CA ASN A 252 4.48 -14.92 1.89
C ASN A 252 4.91 -13.81 0.92
N ARG A 253 4.29 -12.62 1.00
CA ARG A 253 4.62 -11.45 0.15
C ARG A 253 4.47 -11.74 -1.35
N ARG A 254 3.44 -12.52 -1.73
CA ARG A 254 3.24 -12.96 -3.12
C ARG A 254 1.97 -12.37 -3.73
N LEU A 255 2.10 -11.98 -5.02
CA LEU A 255 0.99 -11.55 -5.88
C LEU A 255 1.22 -12.08 -7.29
N ASP A 256 0.45 -13.10 -7.66
CA ASP A 256 0.69 -13.85 -8.88
C ASP A 256 -0.55 -13.94 -9.77
N ILE A 257 -0.34 -13.96 -11.07
CA ILE A 257 -1.32 -14.36 -12.08
C ILE A 257 -1.04 -15.80 -12.52
N LYS A 258 -2.07 -16.63 -12.54
CA LYS A 258 -1.99 -18.04 -12.98
C LYS A 258 -2.26 -18.18 -14.47
N VAL A 259 -1.41 -17.56 -15.24
CA VAL A 259 -1.38 -17.66 -16.71
C VAL A 259 0.03 -18.05 -17.11
N SER A 260 0.18 -18.92 -18.12
CA SER A 260 1.51 -19.35 -18.55
C SER A 260 2.32 -18.20 -19.15
N ASN A 261 3.64 -18.28 -19.05
CA ASN A 261 4.53 -17.27 -19.64
C ASN A 261 4.35 -17.15 -21.15
N GLU A 262 4.07 -18.25 -21.84
CA GLU A 262 3.81 -18.29 -23.28
C GLU A 262 2.54 -17.52 -23.62
N GLU A 263 1.49 -17.68 -22.82
CA GLU A 263 0.24 -16.95 -23.03
C GLU A 263 0.40 -15.46 -22.70
N LEU A 264 1.08 -15.12 -21.60
CA LEU A 264 1.39 -13.72 -21.27
C LEU A 264 2.21 -13.04 -22.37
N LYS A 265 3.17 -13.76 -22.97
CA LYS A 265 3.94 -13.26 -24.11
C LYS A 265 3.05 -12.99 -25.32
N LYS A 266 2.16 -13.91 -25.69
CA LYS A 266 1.20 -13.73 -26.77
C LYS A 266 0.26 -12.54 -26.52
N ARG A 267 -0.23 -12.38 -25.29
CA ARG A 267 -1.07 -11.23 -24.92
C ARG A 267 -0.30 -9.92 -25.03
N LYS A 268 0.99 -9.91 -24.62
CA LYS A 268 1.84 -8.73 -24.71
C LYS A 268 2.09 -8.31 -26.16
N GLU A 269 2.28 -9.25 -27.07
CA GLU A 269 2.43 -8.97 -28.52
C GLU A 269 1.16 -8.35 -29.14
N LYS A 270 -0.02 -8.70 -28.61
CA LYS A 270 -1.32 -8.18 -29.07
C LYS A 270 -1.82 -6.96 -28.28
N GLN A 271 -1.16 -6.63 -27.19
CA GLN A 271 -1.59 -5.58 -26.29
C GLN A 271 -1.63 -4.22 -26.97
N LYS A 272 -2.79 -3.58 -26.93
CA LYS A 272 -2.93 -2.15 -27.25
C LYS A 272 -3.01 -1.39 -25.93
N ILE A 273 -1.92 -0.71 -25.58
CA ILE A 273 -1.88 0.13 -24.40
C ILE A 273 -2.91 1.26 -24.57
N GLN A 274 -3.84 1.36 -23.62
CA GLN A 274 -4.79 2.46 -23.62
C GLN A 274 -4.09 3.74 -23.17
N VAL A 275 -4.14 4.77 -24.00
CA VAL A 275 -3.61 6.09 -23.68
C VAL A 275 -4.78 7.05 -23.49
N LYS A 276 -4.93 7.58 -22.27
CA LYS A 276 -5.88 8.66 -22.02
C LYS A 276 -5.47 9.87 -22.87
N LYS A 277 -6.45 10.55 -23.47
CA LYS A 277 -6.19 11.82 -24.16
C LYS A 277 -5.81 12.88 -23.12
N LEU A 278 -4.53 13.22 -23.07
CA LEU A 278 -3.97 14.17 -22.12
C LEU A 278 -3.44 15.39 -22.85
N GLU A 279 -3.55 16.55 -22.22
CA GLU A 279 -3.08 17.83 -22.75
C GLU A 279 -2.34 18.62 -21.65
N GLY A 280 -1.57 19.62 -22.06
CA GLY A 280 -0.90 20.56 -21.16
C GLY A 280 0.02 19.91 -20.13
N VAL A 281 -0.16 20.28 -18.87
CA VAL A 281 0.67 19.84 -17.76
C VAL A 281 0.56 18.31 -17.50
N LEU A 282 -0.65 17.76 -17.65
CA LEU A 282 -0.86 16.32 -17.43
C LEU A 282 -0.14 15.47 -18.47
N LEU A 283 -0.11 15.92 -19.73
CA LEU A 283 0.67 15.23 -20.77
C LEU A 283 2.17 15.29 -20.48
N ARG A 284 2.68 16.43 -20.03
CA ARG A 284 4.10 16.56 -19.64
C ARG A 284 4.44 15.66 -18.44
N TYR A 285 3.58 15.65 -17.45
CA TYR A 285 3.71 14.76 -16.28
C TYR A 285 3.78 13.29 -16.72
N ALA A 286 2.77 12.82 -17.46
CA ALA A 286 2.69 11.42 -17.89
C ALA A 286 3.90 10.96 -18.75
N LYS A 287 4.56 11.88 -19.49
CA LYS A 287 5.75 11.57 -20.26
C LYS A 287 7.01 11.39 -19.41
N ASN A 288 7.10 12.12 -18.28
CA ASN A 288 8.32 12.20 -17.48
C ASN A 288 8.25 11.42 -16.18
N VAL A 289 7.03 11.08 -15.70
CA VAL A 289 6.85 10.39 -14.42
C VAL A 289 7.42 8.98 -14.46
N LYS A 290 8.11 8.60 -13.37
CA LYS A 290 8.62 7.25 -13.13
C LYS A 290 7.55 6.38 -12.49
N SER A 291 7.88 5.10 -12.34
CA SER A 291 6.99 4.10 -11.76
C SER A 291 6.72 4.34 -10.26
N ALA A 292 5.59 3.83 -9.77
CA ALA A 292 5.19 3.96 -8.39
C ALA A 292 6.17 3.31 -7.40
N ASN A 293 6.85 2.22 -7.79
CA ASN A 293 7.85 1.56 -6.95
C ASN A 293 9.09 2.43 -6.65
N THR A 294 9.25 3.54 -7.38
CA THR A 294 10.31 4.54 -7.16
C THR A 294 9.78 5.89 -6.66
N GLY A 295 8.52 5.94 -6.22
CA GLY A 295 7.91 7.15 -5.68
C GLY A 295 7.16 8.01 -6.71
N ALA A 296 6.94 7.55 -7.94
CA ALA A 296 6.28 8.31 -9.02
C ALA A 296 6.89 9.71 -9.20
N ILE A 297 8.21 9.80 -9.12
CA ILE A 297 8.98 11.04 -9.26
C ILE A 297 9.03 11.49 -10.72
N LEU A 298 9.35 12.78 -10.94
CA LEU A 298 9.72 13.33 -12.24
C LEU A 298 11.25 13.35 -12.37
N ASP A 299 11.76 12.95 -13.53
CA ASP A 299 13.16 13.10 -13.95
C ASP A 299 13.24 13.96 -15.20
#